data_052117cf2ef311196c54c615aa8893f4
#
_entry.id   052117cf2ef311196c54c615aa8893f4
#
_cell.length_a   1.000
_cell.length_b   1.000
_cell.length_c   1.000
_cell.angle_alpha   90.00
_cell.angle_beta   90.00
_cell.angle_gamma   90.00
#
_symmetry.space_group_name_H-M   'P 1'
#
loop_
_entity.id
_entity.type
_entity.pdbx_description
1 polymer ?
#
loop_
_entity_poly.entity_id
_entity_poly.type
_entity_poly.pdbx_seq_one_letter_code
_entity_poly.pdbx_strand_id
1 'polypeptide(L)'
;MLTKRASRFTFTTTLACIFCMSALSHANAQLAEQSNEKLNTVTLAAAPFETYVNDDGEPARVNELVSTALAQSGTDANLKVMRQAFLGSAVRAGRVDGEYALLDMGQQTEGVITSNVFLPLYLYAASKDADVEQIKIFQHLKRNRVAIENRFANTPNFRLIKDIKWSRNPSTFDAFRQLADDRAPYLITSELLIREFNTLLANDREETLHYSAKPLMKSGFQLAIRDDVPNAQKIINNFNTAVSAMQQNGQYNKLLQIDWLRKDINLDGIADYIGHSDITRASSLLKTAYNLDSTPVSDDSVFVIDGTVFTSKAGAFNALPNSEENGSEENGSEENGTEAEKRDVMNKSISLLDATTYETLLRRW
;
A
#
# COMPACT_ATOMS: atom_id res chain seq x y z
N MET A 1 -0.05 93.94 10.79
CA MET A 1 -1.28 93.31 11.36
C MET A 1 -1.14 91.80 11.26
N LEU A 2 -1.00 91.22 12.39
CA LEU A 2 -0.90 89.77 12.65
C LEU A 2 -2.22 89.08 12.34
N THR A 3 -2.19 87.84 11.84
CA THR A 3 -3.05 86.77 12.34
C THR A 3 -2.72 85.39 11.81
N LYS A 4 -2.40 84.50 12.72
CA LYS A 4 -2.83 83.14 12.92
C LYS A 4 -3.03 82.24 11.66
N ARG A 5 -2.09 81.37 11.44
CA ARG A 5 -2.30 80.02 10.88
C ARG A 5 -1.41 79.01 11.61
N ALA A 6 -1.91 78.44 12.62
CA ALA A 6 -1.35 77.19 13.23
C ALA A 6 -2.50 76.43 13.89
N SER A 7 -2.59 75.17 13.58
CA SER A 7 -3.51 74.18 14.18
C SER A 7 -4.49 73.54 13.21
N ARG A 8 -4.02 72.63 12.31
CA ARG A 8 -4.87 71.63 11.68
C ARG A 8 -4.09 70.40 11.18
N PHE A 9 -2.89 70.08 11.71
CA PHE A 9 -2.09 68.96 11.15
C PHE A 9 -1.83 67.82 12.13
N THR A 10 -2.33 67.82 13.34
CA THR A 10 -2.00 66.82 14.37
C THR A 10 -3.09 65.77 14.66
N PHE A 11 -4.26 65.86 13.99
CA PHE A 11 -5.40 64.92 14.29
C PHE A 11 -5.55 63.75 13.32
N THR A 12 -4.91 63.79 12.17
CA THR A 12 -5.06 62.74 11.13
C THR A 12 -4.07 61.60 11.26
N THR A 13 -2.94 61.78 11.91
CA THR A 13 -1.87 60.77 12.05
C THR A 13 -2.16 59.76 13.16
N THR A 14 -2.87 60.16 14.21
CA THR A 14 -3.22 59.28 15.37
C THR A 14 -4.36 58.32 15.03
N LEU A 15 -5.27 58.67 14.12
CA LEU A 15 -6.39 57.80 13.73
C LEU A 15 -5.94 56.64 12.80
N ALA A 16 -4.90 56.88 11.96
CA ALA A 16 -4.37 55.85 11.07
C ALA A 16 -3.60 54.73 11.82
N CYS A 17 -2.89 55.07 12.92
CA CYS A 17 -2.20 54.05 13.73
C CYS A 17 -3.13 53.14 14.53
N ILE A 18 -4.29 53.65 14.97
CA ILE A 18 -5.27 52.84 15.72
C ILE A 18 -5.94 51.80 14.78
N PHE A 19 -6.18 52.15 13.53
CA PHE A 19 -6.76 51.24 12.52
C PHE A 19 -5.77 50.14 12.10
N CYS A 20 -4.46 50.42 12.02
CA CYS A 20 -3.45 49.40 11.69
C CYS A 20 -3.23 48.40 12.84
N MET A 21 -3.33 48.83 14.13
CA MET A 21 -3.21 47.91 15.24
C MET A 21 -4.41 46.99 15.41
N SER A 22 -5.62 47.41 15.06
CA SER A 22 -6.80 46.51 15.08
C SER A 22 -6.79 45.49 13.93
N ALA A 23 -6.22 45.81 12.76
CA ALA A 23 -6.09 44.86 11.68
C ALA A 23 -5.05 43.75 11.97
N LEU A 24 -3.96 44.09 12.64
CA LEU A 24 -2.94 43.10 13.05
C LEU A 24 -3.44 42.16 14.16
N SER A 25 -4.30 42.60 15.05
CA SER A 25 -4.88 41.73 16.09
C SER A 25 -5.91 40.77 15.54
N HIS A 26 -6.67 41.12 14.49
CA HIS A 26 -7.59 40.21 13.80
C HIS A 26 -6.88 39.19 12.94
N ALA A 27 -5.77 39.55 12.29
CA ALA A 27 -4.95 38.62 11.50
C ALA A 27 -4.27 37.56 12.39
N ASN A 28 -3.78 37.97 13.59
CA ASN A 28 -3.21 37.04 14.55
C ASN A 28 -4.27 36.13 15.22
N ALA A 29 -5.49 36.61 15.41
CA ALA A 29 -6.61 35.79 15.92
C ALA A 29 -7.05 34.72 14.89
N GLN A 30 -7.10 35.07 13.60
CA GLN A 30 -7.41 34.10 12.54
C GLN A 30 -6.29 33.06 12.34
N LEU A 31 -5.02 33.44 12.51
CA LEU A 31 -3.89 32.50 12.48
C LEU A 31 -3.85 31.59 13.72
N ALA A 32 -4.31 32.08 14.88
CA ALA A 32 -4.42 31.29 16.10
C ALA A 32 -5.63 30.32 16.08
N GLU A 33 -6.74 30.68 15.41
CA GLU A 33 -7.87 29.77 15.21
C GLU A 33 -7.54 28.64 14.23
N GLN A 34 -6.68 28.86 13.23
CA GLN A 34 -6.23 27.81 12.32
C GLN A 34 -5.27 26.79 12.98
N SER A 35 -4.62 27.15 14.11
CA SER A 35 -3.69 26.27 14.81
C SER A 35 -4.33 25.36 15.87
N ASN A 36 -5.63 25.48 16.12
CA ASN A 36 -6.38 24.68 17.09
C ASN A 36 -7.45 23.79 16.43
N GLU A 37 -7.28 23.41 15.16
CA GLU A 37 -8.08 22.32 14.59
C GLU A 37 -7.66 21.04 15.31
N LYS A 38 -8.45 20.66 16.33
CA LYS A 38 -8.26 19.44 17.11
C LYS A 38 -8.07 18.29 16.14
N LEU A 39 -6.90 17.66 16.14
CA LEU A 39 -6.68 16.47 15.31
C LEU A 39 -7.88 15.54 15.49
N ASN A 40 -8.54 15.24 14.39
CA ASN A 40 -9.63 14.27 14.42
C ASN A 40 -9.00 12.89 14.68
N THR A 41 -9.23 12.35 15.85
CA THR A 41 -8.79 10.97 16.15
C THR A 41 -9.86 10.00 15.67
N VAL A 42 -9.47 9.05 14.82
CA VAL A 42 -10.35 7.98 14.33
C VAL A 42 -9.85 6.62 14.79
N THR A 43 -10.77 5.74 15.15
CA THR A 43 -10.47 4.35 15.45
C THR A 43 -10.87 3.49 14.26
N LEU A 44 -9.89 2.91 13.59
CA LEU A 44 -10.09 2.10 12.39
C LEU A 44 -9.73 0.63 12.66
N ALA A 45 -10.38 -0.28 11.98
CA ALA A 45 -10.08 -1.70 12.13
C ALA A 45 -9.87 -2.37 10.76
N ALA A 46 -9.14 -3.48 10.74
CA ALA A 46 -9.04 -4.36 9.58
C ALA A 46 -8.92 -5.81 10.02
N ALA A 47 -9.18 -6.73 9.09
CA ALA A 47 -8.91 -8.15 9.31
C ALA A 47 -7.45 -8.48 8.98
N PRO A 48 -6.83 -9.46 9.67
CA PRO A 48 -5.47 -9.88 9.38
C PRO A 48 -5.29 -10.25 7.90
N PHE A 49 -4.19 -9.81 7.34
CA PHE A 49 -3.78 -10.17 5.98
C PHE A 49 -2.27 -10.28 5.99
N GLU A 50 -1.75 -11.47 6.16
CA GLU A 50 -0.32 -11.77 6.37
C GLU A 50 0.57 -10.52 6.15
N THR A 51 1.77 -10.43 6.46
CA THR A 51 2.66 -9.33 6.09
C THR A 51 2.11 -7.89 6.11
N TYR A 52 0.85 -7.72 5.70
CA TYR A 52 0.29 -6.41 5.35
C TYR A 52 -0.56 -5.83 6.47
N VAL A 53 -1.35 -6.68 7.15
CA VAL A 53 -2.25 -6.28 8.24
C VAL A 53 -2.11 -7.27 9.40
N ASN A 54 -1.45 -6.86 10.48
CA ASN A 54 -1.35 -7.65 11.71
C ASN A 54 -1.12 -6.74 12.94
N ASP A 55 -1.14 -7.32 14.15
CA ASP A 55 -0.92 -6.64 15.42
C ASP A 55 -0.11 -7.50 16.42
N ASP A 56 0.57 -8.53 15.93
CA ASP A 56 1.34 -9.49 16.72
C ASP A 56 2.84 -9.16 16.82
N GLY A 57 3.25 -7.99 16.34
CA GLY A 57 4.65 -7.53 16.36
C GLY A 57 5.42 -7.85 15.08
N GLU A 58 4.79 -8.54 14.13
CA GLU A 58 5.35 -8.74 12.80
C GLU A 58 5.18 -7.49 11.93
N PRO A 59 5.95 -7.34 10.83
CA PRO A 59 5.77 -6.23 9.90
C PRO A 59 4.33 -6.14 9.41
N ALA A 60 3.75 -4.97 9.50
CA ALA A 60 2.37 -4.70 9.08
C ALA A 60 2.35 -3.55 8.07
N ARG A 61 2.79 -3.82 6.84
CA ARG A 61 3.07 -2.81 5.80
C ARG A 61 1.89 -1.91 5.48
N VAL A 62 0.66 -2.44 5.48
CA VAL A 62 -0.55 -1.64 5.26
C VAL A 62 -0.89 -0.82 6.50
N ASN A 63 -0.67 -1.35 7.71
CA ASN A 63 -0.86 -0.57 8.94
C ASN A 63 0.05 0.66 8.92
N GLU A 64 1.34 0.48 8.56
CA GLU A 64 2.33 1.55 8.49
C GLU A 64 1.96 2.56 7.39
N LEU A 65 1.58 2.10 6.21
CA LEU A 65 1.14 2.95 5.11
C LEU A 65 -0.05 3.83 5.50
N VAL A 66 -1.10 3.19 6.05
CA VAL A 66 -2.34 3.90 6.42
C VAL A 66 -2.10 4.88 7.57
N SER A 67 -1.36 4.44 8.59
CA SER A 67 -0.98 5.31 9.73
C SER A 67 -0.19 6.53 9.25
N THR A 68 0.81 6.32 8.38
CA THR A 68 1.63 7.40 7.81
C THR A 68 0.79 8.36 6.97
N ALA A 69 -0.07 7.84 6.10
CA ALA A 69 -0.92 8.67 5.23
C ALA A 69 -1.92 9.50 6.04
N LEU A 70 -2.53 8.92 7.09
CA LEU A 70 -3.44 9.64 7.99
C LEU A 70 -2.70 10.72 8.79
N ALA A 71 -1.53 10.40 9.34
CA ALA A 71 -0.70 11.38 10.07
C ALA A 71 -0.30 12.56 9.16
N GLN A 72 0.15 12.30 7.93
CA GLN A 72 0.49 13.34 6.94
C GLN A 72 -0.72 14.19 6.55
N SER A 73 -1.93 13.62 6.63
CA SER A 73 -3.17 14.32 6.34
C SER A 73 -3.75 15.09 7.55
N GLY A 74 -3.04 15.12 8.67
CA GLY A 74 -3.49 15.79 9.91
C GLY A 74 -4.59 15.03 10.66
N THR A 75 -4.68 13.71 10.49
CA THR A 75 -5.63 12.83 11.16
C THR A 75 -4.87 11.88 12.08
N ASP A 76 -5.20 11.87 13.36
CA ASP A 76 -4.68 10.88 14.30
C ASP A 76 -5.51 9.60 14.21
N ALA A 77 -4.84 8.43 14.15
CA ALA A 77 -5.52 7.17 13.95
C ALA A 77 -5.09 6.09 14.95
N ASN A 78 -6.08 5.40 15.51
CA ASN A 78 -5.87 4.19 16.29
C ASN A 78 -6.26 2.98 15.44
N LEU A 79 -5.26 2.26 14.93
CA LEU A 79 -5.49 1.08 14.10
C LEU A 79 -5.61 -0.17 14.96
N LYS A 80 -6.63 -0.99 14.68
CA LYS A 80 -6.92 -2.25 15.37
C LYS A 80 -7.01 -3.38 14.37
N VAL A 81 -6.47 -4.54 14.72
CA VAL A 81 -6.68 -5.77 13.96
C VAL A 81 -7.72 -6.62 14.66
N MET A 82 -8.67 -7.14 13.91
CA MET A 82 -9.72 -7.99 14.46
C MET A 82 -10.15 -9.07 13.46
N ARG A 83 -10.73 -10.14 13.97
CA ARG A 83 -11.22 -11.24 13.13
C ARG A 83 -12.24 -10.73 12.11
N GLN A 84 -12.12 -11.15 10.85
CA GLN A 84 -13.01 -10.81 9.74
C GLN A 84 -14.50 -10.97 10.08
N ALA A 85 -14.85 -12.01 10.84
CA ALA A 85 -16.25 -12.28 11.22
C ALA A 85 -16.88 -11.17 12.08
N PHE A 86 -16.10 -10.40 12.81
CA PHE A 86 -16.58 -9.35 13.72
C PHE A 86 -16.48 -7.95 13.13
N LEU A 87 -15.65 -7.75 12.11
CA LEU A 87 -15.30 -6.44 11.56
C LEU A 87 -16.54 -5.67 11.09
N GLY A 88 -17.34 -6.21 10.18
CA GLY A 88 -18.54 -5.56 9.69
C GLY A 88 -19.58 -5.23 10.77
N SER A 89 -19.68 -6.04 11.84
CA SER A 89 -20.56 -5.74 12.97
C SER A 89 -19.98 -4.64 13.86
N ALA A 90 -18.65 -4.56 14.00
CA ALA A 90 -17.99 -3.51 14.77
C ALA A 90 -18.18 -2.14 14.11
N VAL A 91 -18.04 -2.06 12.79
CA VAL A 91 -18.30 -0.82 12.02
C VAL A 91 -19.78 -0.40 12.15
N ARG A 92 -20.72 -1.30 11.84
CA ARG A 92 -22.16 -0.99 11.93
C ARG A 92 -22.64 -0.59 13.32
N ALA A 93 -22.05 -1.16 14.36
CA ALA A 93 -22.39 -0.83 15.74
C ALA A 93 -21.66 0.41 16.29
N GLY A 94 -20.85 1.10 15.49
CA GLY A 94 -20.09 2.27 15.91
C GLY A 94 -19.00 1.97 16.95
N ARG A 95 -18.53 0.71 17.05
CA ARG A 95 -17.41 0.37 17.93
C ARG A 95 -16.06 0.76 17.35
N VAL A 96 -16.00 0.95 16.05
CA VAL A 96 -14.91 1.56 15.30
C VAL A 96 -15.51 2.50 14.26
N ASP A 97 -14.73 3.50 13.85
CA ASP A 97 -15.15 4.54 12.91
C ASP A 97 -15.10 4.09 11.46
N GLY A 98 -14.37 3.01 11.18
CA GLY A 98 -14.25 2.50 9.83
C GLY A 98 -13.34 1.29 9.69
N GLU A 99 -13.06 0.94 8.43
CA GLU A 99 -12.19 -0.16 8.03
C GLU A 99 -11.04 0.38 7.15
N TYR A 100 -9.77 0.08 7.50
CA TYR A 100 -8.62 0.61 6.77
C TYR A 100 -8.05 -0.35 5.70
N ALA A 101 -8.65 -1.51 5.52
CA ALA A 101 -8.32 -2.47 4.45
C ALA A 101 -9.60 -3.13 3.90
N LEU A 102 -10.63 -2.30 3.63
CA LEU A 102 -11.85 -2.77 2.98
C LEU A 102 -11.54 -3.22 1.56
N LEU A 103 -11.99 -4.42 1.19
CA LEU A 103 -11.85 -4.91 -0.18
C LEU A 103 -12.84 -4.21 -1.12
N ASP A 104 -12.29 -3.54 -2.13
CA ASP A 104 -13.08 -3.07 -3.27
C ASP A 104 -13.46 -4.27 -4.16
N MET A 105 -14.75 -4.55 -4.24
CA MET A 105 -15.32 -5.57 -5.11
C MET A 105 -16.27 -4.97 -6.15
N GLY A 106 -16.12 -3.67 -6.43
CA GLY A 106 -16.95 -2.94 -7.39
C GLY A 106 -18.36 -2.66 -6.91
N GLN A 107 -18.63 -2.75 -5.60
CA GLN A 107 -19.93 -2.46 -4.99
C GLN A 107 -19.78 -1.37 -3.95
N GLN A 108 -20.72 -0.42 -3.96
CA GLN A 108 -20.79 0.57 -2.87
C GLN A 108 -21.25 -0.12 -1.58
N THR A 109 -20.56 0.18 -0.49
CA THR A 109 -20.95 -0.24 0.85
C THR A 109 -21.81 0.87 1.47
N GLU A 110 -23.05 0.58 1.83
CA GLU A 110 -23.94 1.54 2.48
C GLU A 110 -23.40 2.00 3.84
N GLY A 111 -23.61 3.26 4.18
CA GLY A 111 -23.26 3.85 5.48
C GLY A 111 -21.76 4.12 5.67
N VAL A 112 -20.96 4.07 4.61
CA VAL A 112 -19.53 4.43 4.66
C VAL A 112 -19.13 5.27 3.44
N ILE A 113 -18.15 6.14 3.64
CA ILE A 113 -17.44 6.86 2.58
C ILE A 113 -16.11 6.16 2.36
N THR A 114 -15.77 5.83 1.12
CA THR A 114 -14.54 5.10 0.77
C THR A 114 -13.53 5.98 0.06
N SER A 115 -12.25 5.69 0.28
CA SER A 115 -11.15 6.25 -0.49
C SER A 115 -11.10 5.65 -1.91
N ASN A 116 -10.22 6.20 -2.75
CA ASN A 116 -9.74 5.46 -3.90
C ASN A 116 -9.08 4.16 -3.43
N VAL A 117 -9.00 3.17 -4.32
CA VAL A 117 -8.16 1.98 -4.07
C VAL A 117 -6.73 2.44 -3.89
N PHE A 118 -6.22 2.30 -2.69
CA PHE A 118 -4.85 2.73 -2.39
C PHE A 118 -3.82 1.61 -2.60
N LEU A 119 -4.21 0.35 -2.49
CA LEU A 119 -3.39 -0.82 -2.81
C LEU A 119 -4.19 -1.78 -3.69
N PRO A 120 -3.98 -1.76 -5.02
CA PRO A 120 -4.60 -2.73 -5.91
C PRO A 120 -4.18 -4.16 -5.54
N LEU A 121 -5.09 -5.11 -5.70
CA LEU A 121 -4.82 -6.53 -5.51
C LEU A 121 -5.19 -7.29 -6.79
N TYR A 122 -4.19 -7.91 -7.39
CA TYR A 122 -4.35 -8.76 -8.57
C TYR A 122 -4.40 -10.22 -8.11
N LEU A 123 -5.54 -10.88 -8.29
CA LEU A 123 -5.74 -12.27 -7.86
C LEU A 123 -5.40 -13.22 -9.00
N TYR A 124 -4.48 -14.12 -8.72
CA TYR A 124 -4.01 -15.15 -9.65
C TYR A 124 -4.38 -16.54 -9.16
N ALA A 125 -4.44 -17.49 -10.08
CA ALA A 125 -4.35 -18.90 -9.71
C ALA A 125 -2.87 -19.26 -9.58
N ALA A 126 -2.50 -19.83 -8.44
CA ALA A 126 -1.15 -20.36 -8.19
C ALA A 126 -1.19 -21.88 -8.01
N SER A 127 -0.08 -22.55 -8.34
CA SER A 127 0.09 -24.00 -8.24
C SER A 127 1.58 -24.36 -8.11
N LYS A 128 1.88 -25.56 -7.65
CA LYS A 128 3.21 -26.19 -7.80
C LYS A 128 3.47 -26.59 -9.26
N ASP A 129 2.40 -26.79 -10.05
CA ASP A 129 2.47 -27.24 -11.44
C ASP A 129 2.47 -26.07 -12.42
N ALA A 130 3.41 -26.04 -13.37
CA ALA A 130 3.54 -25.02 -14.40
C ALA A 130 2.32 -24.92 -15.33
N ASP A 131 1.48 -25.94 -15.43
CA ASP A 131 0.26 -25.91 -16.23
C ASP A 131 -0.70 -24.79 -15.79
N VAL A 132 -0.58 -24.27 -14.56
CA VAL A 132 -1.35 -23.12 -14.07
C VAL A 132 -1.16 -21.86 -14.91
N GLU A 133 -0.03 -21.69 -15.59
CA GLU A 133 0.27 -20.55 -16.45
C GLU A 133 -0.69 -20.44 -17.64
N GLN A 134 -1.30 -21.55 -18.03
CA GLN A 134 -2.30 -21.62 -19.10
C GLN A 134 -3.70 -21.19 -18.65
N ILE A 135 -3.92 -21.03 -17.35
CA ILE A 135 -5.20 -20.58 -16.79
C ILE A 135 -5.38 -19.10 -17.07
N LYS A 136 -6.45 -18.76 -17.80
CA LYS A 136 -6.77 -17.37 -18.20
C LYS A 136 -8.08 -16.86 -17.60
N ILE A 137 -8.96 -17.76 -17.21
CA ILE A 137 -10.30 -17.46 -16.69
C ILE A 137 -10.72 -18.53 -15.66
N PHE A 138 -11.63 -18.20 -14.78
CA PHE A 138 -12.13 -19.13 -13.76
C PHE A 138 -12.72 -20.44 -14.31
N GLN A 139 -13.26 -20.42 -15.52
CA GLN A 139 -13.81 -21.61 -16.17
C GLN A 139 -12.77 -22.71 -16.38
N HIS A 140 -11.48 -22.38 -16.49
CA HIS A 140 -10.42 -23.39 -16.60
C HIS A 140 -10.21 -24.15 -15.28
N LEU A 141 -10.66 -23.61 -14.17
CA LEU A 141 -10.59 -24.23 -12.84
C LEU A 141 -11.80 -25.12 -12.51
N LYS A 142 -12.78 -25.25 -13.43
CA LYS A 142 -13.98 -26.05 -13.20
C LYS A 142 -13.63 -27.49 -12.79
N ARG A 143 -14.43 -28.04 -11.86
CA ARG A 143 -14.30 -29.38 -11.29
C ARG A 143 -13.07 -29.61 -10.40
N ASN A 144 -12.10 -28.69 -10.42
CA ASN A 144 -10.95 -28.75 -9.53
C ASN A 144 -11.29 -28.24 -8.14
N ARG A 145 -10.53 -28.72 -7.15
CA ARG A 145 -10.52 -28.13 -5.82
C ARG A 145 -9.57 -26.93 -5.85
N VAL A 146 -10.03 -25.80 -5.35
CA VAL A 146 -9.29 -24.53 -5.37
C VAL A 146 -9.31 -23.94 -3.99
N ALA A 147 -8.14 -23.79 -3.38
CA ALA A 147 -7.99 -23.11 -2.11
C ALA A 147 -8.19 -21.59 -2.30
N ILE A 148 -8.83 -20.97 -1.33
CA ILE A 148 -9.09 -19.54 -1.33
C ILE A 148 -9.31 -19.05 0.10
N GLU A 149 -8.86 -17.85 0.42
CA GLU A 149 -9.14 -17.22 1.70
C GLU A 149 -10.59 -16.73 1.79
N ASN A 150 -11.18 -16.84 2.98
CA ASN A 150 -12.57 -16.46 3.24
C ASN A 150 -12.89 -15.02 2.88
N ARG A 151 -11.92 -14.09 3.02
CA ARG A 151 -12.12 -12.68 2.68
C ARG A 151 -12.52 -12.50 1.21
N PHE A 152 -11.94 -13.28 0.30
CA PHE A 152 -12.31 -13.27 -1.12
C PHE A 152 -13.53 -14.14 -1.39
N ALA A 153 -13.53 -15.37 -0.88
CA ALA A 153 -14.57 -16.37 -1.14
C ALA A 153 -15.98 -15.93 -0.69
N ASN A 154 -16.07 -15.07 0.31
CA ASN A 154 -17.34 -14.58 0.84
C ASN A 154 -17.88 -13.35 0.11
N THR A 155 -17.13 -12.80 -0.85
CA THR A 155 -17.58 -11.65 -1.64
C THR A 155 -18.65 -12.07 -2.66
N PRO A 156 -19.56 -11.16 -3.07
CA PRO A 156 -20.58 -11.45 -4.07
C PRO A 156 -20.01 -12.02 -5.36
N ASN A 157 -18.89 -11.48 -5.84
CA ASN A 157 -18.26 -11.88 -7.10
C ASN A 157 -17.87 -13.37 -7.07
N PHE A 158 -17.22 -13.85 -6.01
CA PHE A 158 -16.82 -15.24 -5.91
C PHE A 158 -18.01 -16.18 -5.65
N ARG A 159 -19.07 -15.71 -4.97
CA ARG A 159 -20.31 -16.50 -4.77
C ARG A 159 -21.05 -16.78 -6.07
N LEU A 160 -20.87 -15.97 -7.11
CA LEU A 160 -21.47 -16.17 -8.43
C LEU A 160 -20.71 -17.18 -9.28
N ILE A 161 -19.42 -17.47 -8.98
CA ILE A 161 -18.62 -18.42 -9.72
C ILE A 161 -19.05 -19.85 -9.35
N LYS A 162 -19.67 -20.55 -10.30
CA LYS A 162 -20.18 -21.91 -10.14
C LYS A 162 -19.18 -22.95 -10.65
N ASP A 163 -19.41 -24.22 -10.30
CA ASP A 163 -18.65 -25.37 -10.79
C ASP A 163 -17.19 -25.49 -10.33
N ILE A 164 -16.73 -24.61 -9.44
CA ILE A 164 -15.44 -24.73 -8.76
C ILE A 164 -15.67 -25.28 -7.34
N LYS A 165 -14.86 -26.24 -6.94
CA LYS A 165 -14.91 -26.82 -5.58
C LYS A 165 -14.06 -25.95 -4.64
N TRP A 166 -14.62 -24.83 -4.16
CA TRP A 166 -13.93 -23.93 -3.26
C TRP A 166 -13.55 -24.56 -1.94
N SER A 167 -12.25 -24.65 -1.63
CA SER A 167 -11.72 -24.94 -0.30
C SER A 167 -11.49 -23.60 0.40
N ARG A 168 -12.44 -23.20 1.24
CA ARG A 168 -12.44 -21.90 1.93
C ARG A 168 -11.61 -21.99 3.20
N ASN A 169 -10.71 -21.03 3.39
CA ASN A 169 -9.75 -21.04 4.48
C ASN A 169 -9.84 -19.74 5.30
N PRO A 170 -9.64 -19.80 6.62
CA PRO A 170 -9.77 -18.63 7.49
C PRO A 170 -8.62 -17.64 7.33
N SER A 171 -7.45 -18.11 6.92
CA SER A 171 -6.23 -17.28 6.75
C SER A 171 -5.55 -17.59 5.43
N THR A 172 -4.63 -16.73 5.03
CA THR A 172 -3.73 -16.94 3.89
C THR A 172 -2.87 -18.19 4.12
N PHE A 173 -2.30 -18.34 5.32
CA PHE A 173 -1.50 -19.50 5.69
C PHE A 173 -2.26 -20.82 5.50
N ASP A 174 -3.51 -20.92 6.00
CA ASP A 174 -4.32 -22.12 5.83
C ASP A 174 -4.61 -22.42 4.35
N ALA A 175 -4.75 -21.38 3.53
CA ALA A 175 -4.95 -21.53 2.09
C ALA A 175 -3.68 -22.06 1.39
N PHE A 176 -2.51 -21.54 1.71
CA PHE A 176 -1.22 -22.06 1.22
C PHE A 176 -0.99 -23.49 1.68
N ARG A 177 -1.32 -23.82 2.94
CA ARG A 177 -1.20 -25.18 3.45
C ARG A 177 -2.04 -26.19 2.67
N GLN A 178 -3.22 -25.80 2.12
CA GLN A 178 -4.00 -26.70 1.25
C GLN A 178 -3.22 -27.09 -0.01
N LEU A 179 -2.42 -26.14 -0.54
CA LEU A 179 -1.57 -26.38 -1.69
C LEU A 179 -0.35 -27.25 -1.31
N ALA A 180 0.33 -26.91 -0.21
CA ALA A 180 1.48 -27.66 0.29
C ALA A 180 1.15 -29.14 0.60
N ASP A 181 -0.01 -29.40 1.22
CA ASP A 181 -0.51 -30.73 1.56
C ASP A 181 -1.15 -31.48 0.34
N ASP A 182 -1.07 -30.95 -0.88
CA ASP A 182 -1.71 -31.49 -2.10
C ASP A 182 -3.23 -31.71 -1.98
N ARG A 183 -3.86 -31.02 -1.03
CA ARG A 183 -5.31 -31.08 -0.83
C ARG A 183 -6.10 -30.26 -1.85
N ALA A 184 -5.48 -29.25 -2.41
CA ALA A 184 -5.99 -28.43 -3.50
C ALA A 184 -4.86 -28.16 -4.49
N PRO A 185 -5.00 -28.55 -5.78
CA PRO A 185 -3.96 -28.30 -6.79
C PRO A 185 -3.80 -26.82 -7.14
N TYR A 186 -4.78 -26.00 -6.81
CA TYR A 186 -4.77 -24.57 -7.11
C TYR A 186 -5.12 -23.75 -5.88
N LEU A 187 -4.51 -22.55 -5.83
CA LEU A 187 -4.77 -21.49 -4.84
C LEU A 187 -5.14 -20.21 -5.57
N ILE A 188 -6.22 -19.54 -5.16
CA ILE A 188 -6.47 -18.14 -5.56
C ILE A 188 -5.98 -17.22 -4.47
N THR A 189 -5.01 -16.38 -4.79
CA THR A 189 -4.45 -15.38 -3.87
C THR A 189 -3.91 -14.16 -4.62
N SER A 190 -3.45 -13.15 -3.90
CA SER A 190 -2.90 -11.94 -4.49
C SER A 190 -1.47 -12.16 -5.00
N GLU A 191 -1.10 -11.43 -6.04
CA GLU A 191 0.28 -11.40 -6.57
C GLU A 191 1.30 -11.07 -5.47
N LEU A 192 0.97 -10.14 -4.59
CA LEU A 192 1.85 -9.75 -3.49
C LEU A 192 2.21 -10.93 -2.58
N LEU A 193 1.22 -11.73 -2.19
CA LEU A 193 1.44 -12.91 -1.35
C LEU A 193 2.16 -14.03 -2.10
N ILE A 194 1.90 -14.21 -3.40
CA ILE A 194 2.67 -15.17 -4.22
C ILE A 194 4.14 -14.77 -4.24
N ARG A 195 4.45 -13.50 -4.43
CA ARG A 195 5.85 -13.01 -4.41
C ARG A 195 6.53 -13.23 -3.08
N GLU A 196 5.86 -12.92 -1.97
CA GLU A 196 6.39 -13.16 -0.62
C GLU A 196 6.68 -14.65 -0.42
N PHE A 197 5.72 -15.51 -0.75
CA PHE A 197 5.88 -16.95 -0.59
C PHE A 197 7.00 -17.50 -1.49
N ASN A 198 7.08 -17.05 -2.75
CA ASN A 198 8.16 -17.44 -3.66
C ASN A 198 9.53 -16.95 -3.19
N THR A 199 9.62 -15.78 -2.55
CA THR A 199 10.87 -15.32 -1.93
C THR A 199 11.31 -16.25 -0.80
N LEU A 200 10.37 -16.67 0.05
CA LEU A 200 10.65 -17.62 1.12
C LEU A 200 11.11 -18.99 0.58
N LEU A 201 10.38 -19.54 -0.40
CA LEU A 201 10.74 -20.82 -1.04
C LEU A 201 12.14 -20.76 -1.68
N ALA A 202 12.42 -19.69 -2.44
CA ALA A 202 13.72 -19.51 -3.09
C ALA A 202 14.89 -19.42 -2.10
N ASN A 203 14.71 -18.77 -0.95
CA ASN A 203 15.71 -18.69 0.10
C ASN A 203 16.06 -20.06 0.69
N ASP A 204 15.08 -20.95 0.78
CA ASP A 204 15.27 -22.32 1.25
C ASP A 204 15.62 -23.28 0.11
N ARG A 205 15.83 -22.77 -1.11
CA ARG A 205 16.18 -23.55 -2.31
C ARG A 205 15.10 -24.55 -2.73
N GLU A 206 13.85 -24.24 -2.38
CA GLU A 206 12.68 -24.99 -2.79
C GLU A 206 12.14 -24.49 -4.13
N GLU A 207 11.35 -25.32 -4.81
CA GLU A 207 10.68 -24.94 -6.05
C GLU A 207 9.61 -23.86 -5.79
N THR A 208 9.67 -22.78 -6.55
CA THR A 208 8.73 -21.68 -6.40
C THR A 208 7.38 -21.99 -7.03
N LEU A 209 6.34 -21.33 -6.55
CA LEU A 209 5.01 -21.40 -7.15
C LEU A 209 4.98 -20.83 -8.55
N HIS A 210 4.34 -21.56 -9.46
CA HIS A 210 3.85 -21.03 -10.72
C HIS A 210 2.50 -20.34 -10.53
N TYR A 211 2.16 -19.42 -11.40
CA TYR A 211 0.85 -18.74 -11.37
C TYR A 211 0.37 -18.35 -12.77
N SER A 212 -0.92 -18.12 -12.90
CA SER A 212 -1.56 -17.79 -14.18
C SER A 212 -0.90 -16.55 -14.82
N ALA A 213 -0.75 -16.55 -16.15
CA ALA A 213 -0.07 -15.48 -16.89
C ALA A 213 -0.77 -14.10 -16.77
N LYS A 214 -2.03 -14.08 -16.35
CA LYS A 214 -2.82 -12.87 -16.13
C LYS A 214 -3.66 -13.02 -14.87
N PRO A 215 -3.95 -11.90 -14.16
CA PRO A 215 -4.85 -11.94 -13.04
C PRO A 215 -6.26 -12.38 -13.49
N LEU A 216 -6.87 -13.26 -12.70
CA LEU A 216 -8.24 -13.72 -12.92
C LEU A 216 -9.27 -12.70 -12.40
N MET A 217 -8.87 -11.87 -11.44
CA MET A 217 -9.70 -10.82 -10.86
C MET A 217 -8.83 -9.68 -10.35
N LYS A 218 -9.35 -8.47 -10.41
CA LYS A 218 -8.79 -7.29 -9.77
C LYS A 218 -9.67 -6.89 -8.58
N SER A 219 -9.04 -6.47 -7.52
CA SER A 219 -9.61 -5.92 -6.30
C SER A 219 -8.65 -4.89 -5.74
N GLY A 220 -8.78 -4.50 -4.50
CA GLY A 220 -7.82 -3.65 -3.81
C GLY A 220 -8.30 -3.24 -2.44
N PHE A 221 -7.42 -2.62 -1.68
CA PHE A 221 -7.77 -2.05 -0.38
C PHE A 221 -8.19 -0.60 -0.50
N GLN A 222 -9.25 -0.26 0.21
CA GLN A 222 -9.77 1.09 0.40
C GLN A 222 -9.81 1.40 1.91
N LEU A 223 -9.61 2.66 2.25
CA LEU A 223 -10.01 3.19 3.54
C LEU A 223 -11.51 3.51 3.48
N ALA A 224 -12.28 2.97 4.42
CA ALA A 224 -13.70 3.24 4.57
C ALA A 224 -13.95 3.86 5.94
N ILE A 225 -14.68 4.97 5.98
CA ILE A 225 -15.08 5.65 7.23
C ILE A 225 -16.61 5.75 7.21
N ARG A 226 -17.25 5.50 8.34
CA ARG A 226 -18.69 5.67 8.47
C ARG A 226 -19.09 7.11 8.12
N ASP A 227 -20.19 7.26 7.42
CA ASP A 227 -20.68 8.56 6.94
C ASP A 227 -21.17 9.49 8.06
N ASP A 228 -21.49 8.94 9.24
CA ASP A 228 -21.86 9.69 10.44
C ASP A 228 -20.66 10.16 11.30
N VAL A 229 -19.42 9.79 10.94
CA VAL A 229 -18.21 10.28 11.58
C VAL A 229 -17.95 11.72 11.17
N PRO A 230 -17.71 12.64 12.12
CA PRO A 230 -17.42 14.04 11.78
C PRO A 230 -16.24 14.17 10.82
N ASN A 231 -16.41 14.97 9.77
CA ASN A 231 -15.38 15.21 8.75
C ASN A 231 -14.94 13.97 7.93
N ALA A 232 -15.70 12.87 7.90
CA ALA A 232 -15.35 11.64 7.20
C ALA A 232 -14.91 11.90 5.75
N GLN A 233 -15.66 12.71 4.99
CA GLN A 233 -15.31 13.04 3.60
C GLN A 233 -13.98 13.81 3.49
N LYS A 234 -13.71 14.75 4.42
CA LYS A 234 -12.43 15.50 4.46
C LYS A 234 -11.27 14.58 4.75
N ILE A 235 -11.43 13.65 5.72
CA ILE A 235 -10.41 12.66 6.07
C ILE A 235 -10.11 11.77 4.86
N ILE A 236 -11.12 11.25 4.18
CA ILE A 236 -10.95 10.42 2.97
C ILE A 236 -10.24 11.19 1.85
N ASN A 237 -10.63 12.44 1.58
CA ASN A 237 -9.99 13.25 0.54
C ASN A 237 -8.51 13.53 0.86
N ASN A 238 -8.23 13.89 2.11
CA ASN A 238 -6.87 14.15 2.56
C ASN A 238 -6.00 12.87 2.53
N PHE A 239 -6.56 11.73 2.92
CA PHE A 239 -5.90 10.42 2.81
C PHE A 239 -5.53 10.11 1.34
N ASN A 240 -6.47 10.28 0.40
CA ASN A 240 -6.20 10.07 -1.02
C ASN A 240 -5.05 10.96 -1.52
N THR A 241 -5.01 12.23 -1.08
CA THR A 241 -3.93 13.17 -1.42
C THR A 241 -2.59 12.72 -0.85
N ALA A 242 -2.57 12.30 0.42
CA ALA A 242 -1.35 11.82 1.09
C ALA A 242 -0.80 10.55 0.40
N VAL A 243 -1.66 9.57 0.12
CA VAL A 243 -1.26 8.35 -0.60
C VAL A 243 -0.70 8.69 -2.00
N SER A 244 -1.35 9.59 -2.73
CA SER A 244 -0.86 10.00 -4.05
C SER A 244 0.53 10.65 -3.96
N ALA A 245 0.76 11.52 -2.97
CA ALA A 245 2.07 12.12 -2.75
C ALA A 245 3.14 11.07 -2.39
N MET A 246 2.79 10.09 -1.54
CA MET A 246 3.69 8.99 -1.18
C MET A 246 4.04 8.09 -2.37
N GLN A 247 3.08 7.88 -3.30
CA GLN A 247 3.33 7.17 -4.55
C GLN A 247 4.27 7.95 -5.47
N GLN A 248 4.16 9.28 -5.54
CA GLN A 248 5.01 10.13 -6.38
C GLN A 248 6.45 10.25 -5.87
N ASN A 249 6.68 10.21 -4.56
CA ASN A 249 8.01 10.38 -3.96
C ASN A 249 8.69 9.07 -3.57
N GLY A 250 8.13 7.90 -3.89
CA GLY A 250 8.70 6.59 -3.58
C GLY A 250 8.48 6.11 -2.14
N GLN A 251 7.97 6.94 -1.22
CA GLN A 251 7.71 6.52 0.16
C GLN A 251 6.74 5.33 0.23
N TYR A 252 5.78 5.28 -0.69
CA TYR A 252 4.87 4.16 -0.83
C TYR A 252 5.59 2.84 -1.11
N ASN A 253 6.61 2.85 -2.00
CA ASN A 253 7.46 1.70 -2.27
C ASN A 253 8.13 1.21 -0.99
N LYS A 254 8.77 2.14 -0.26
CA LYS A 254 9.50 1.84 0.98
C LYS A 254 8.61 1.20 2.03
N LEU A 255 7.43 1.75 2.28
CA LEU A 255 6.50 1.23 3.30
C LEU A 255 5.95 -0.15 2.93
N LEU A 256 5.68 -0.41 1.64
CA LEU A 256 5.18 -1.70 1.18
C LEU A 256 6.28 -2.70 0.82
N GLN A 257 7.56 -2.29 0.84
CA GLN A 257 8.70 -3.11 0.43
C GLN A 257 8.54 -3.64 -1.01
N ILE A 258 8.16 -2.75 -1.94
CA ILE A 258 8.00 -3.06 -3.37
C ILE A 258 9.05 -2.31 -4.16
N ASP A 259 9.95 -3.03 -4.84
CA ASP A 259 11.09 -2.45 -5.57
C ASP A 259 10.66 -1.40 -6.60
N TRP A 260 9.80 -1.79 -7.54
CA TRP A 260 9.31 -0.94 -8.60
C TRP A 260 7.80 -0.94 -8.67
N LEU A 261 7.24 0.25 -8.79
CA LEU A 261 5.83 0.46 -9.11
C LEU A 261 5.68 0.98 -10.54
N ARG A 262 4.50 0.77 -11.12
CA ARG A 262 4.07 1.39 -12.38
C ARG A 262 2.79 2.16 -12.17
N LYS A 263 2.79 3.43 -12.56
CA LYS A 263 1.63 4.31 -12.50
C LYS A 263 1.83 5.48 -13.46
N ASP A 264 0.77 5.92 -14.10
CA ASP A 264 0.73 7.19 -14.83
C ASP A 264 0.73 8.35 -13.80
N ILE A 265 1.89 9.00 -13.62
CA ILE A 265 2.05 10.07 -12.62
C ILE A 265 1.69 11.44 -13.19
N ASN A 266 2.02 11.65 -14.46
CA ASN A 266 1.88 12.94 -15.15
C ASN A 266 0.56 13.06 -15.94
N LEU A 267 -0.26 11.99 -15.96
CA LEU A 267 -1.55 11.88 -16.65
C LEU A 267 -1.43 12.03 -18.18
N ASP A 268 -0.36 11.52 -18.76
CA ASP A 268 -0.14 11.52 -20.22
C ASP A 268 -0.63 10.24 -20.91
N GLY A 269 -1.12 9.27 -20.14
CA GLY A 269 -1.61 7.98 -20.62
C GLY A 269 -0.52 6.93 -20.74
N ILE A 270 0.68 7.19 -20.22
CA ILE A 270 1.82 6.28 -20.17
C ILE A 270 2.20 6.02 -18.72
N ALA A 271 2.36 4.76 -18.33
CA ALA A 271 2.79 4.44 -16.99
C ALA A 271 4.29 4.67 -16.80
N ASP A 272 4.64 5.32 -15.70
CA ASP A 272 6.00 5.59 -15.27
C ASP A 272 6.47 4.54 -14.25
N TYR A 273 7.78 4.41 -14.11
CA TYR A 273 8.42 3.57 -13.10
C TYR A 273 8.77 4.39 -11.87
N ILE A 274 8.30 3.95 -10.70
CA ILE A 274 8.55 4.62 -9.43
C ILE A 274 9.37 3.69 -8.54
N GLY A 275 10.46 4.21 -7.98
CA GLY A 275 11.32 3.51 -7.04
C GLY A 275 11.69 4.38 -5.84
N HIS A 276 12.35 3.77 -4.87
CA HIS A 276 12.94 4.44 -3.70
C HIS A 276 14.37 3.94 -3.52
N SER A 277 15.33 4.85 -3.29
CA SER A 277 16.76 4.54 -3.22
C SER A 277 17.14 3.51 -2.16
N ASP A 278 16.38 3.40 -1.06
CA ASP A 278 16.65 2.43 0.00
C ASP A 278 16.32 0.98 -0.37
N ILE A 279 15.36 0.75 -1.30
CA ILE A 279 14.83 -0.58 -1.59
C ILE A 279 14.95 -1.01 -3.05
N THR A 280 14.87 -0.06 -3.98
CA THR A 280 14.93 -0.33 -5.42
C THR A 280 16.38 -0.65 -5.81
N ARG A 281 16.63 -1.79 -6.43
CA ARG A 281 18.00 -2.24 -6.67
C ARG A 281 18.29 -2.60 -8.12
N ALA A 282 17.69 -3.66 -8.65
CA ALA A 282 18.11 -4.23 -9.92
C ALA A 282 17.23 -3.80 -11.10
N SER A 283 17.83 -3.54 -12.26
CA SER A 283 17.11 -3.22 -13.49
C SER A 283 16.26 -4.38 -14.01
N SER A 284 16.64 -5.61 -13.73
CA SER A 284 15.87 -6.80 -14.06
C SER A 284 14.48 -6.82 -13.43
N LEU A 285 14.31 -6.18 -12.26
CA LEU A 285 13.04 -6.10 -11.54
C LEU A 285 12.01 -5.16 -12.19
N LEU A 286 12.39 -4.35 -13.17
CA LEU A 286 11.42 -3.54 -13.94
C LEU A 286 10.34 -4.38 -14.61
N LYS A 287 10.67 -5.59 -15.07
CA LYS A 287 9.71 -6.50 -15.71
C LYS A 287 8.63 -6.96 -14.75
N THR A 288 8.95 -7.03 -13.47
CA THR A 288 8.07 -7.45 -12.37
C THR A 288 7.55 -6.27 -11.56
N ALA A 289 7.69 -5.04 -12.05
CA ALA A 289 7.17 -3.85 -11.37
C ALA A 289 5.67 -3.97 -11.11
N TYR A 290 5.24 -3.59 -9.91
CA TYR A 290 3.85 -3.72 -9.48
C TYR A 290 2.98 -2.61 -10.06
N ASN A 291 1.87 -2.98 -10.68
CA ASN A 291 0.96 -2.02 -11.30
C ASN A 291 0.04 -1.37 -10.26
N LEU A 292 0.07 -0.05 -10.14
CA LEU A 292 -0.91 0.69 -9.33
C LEU A 292 -2.18 1.04 -10.13
N ASP A 293 -2.06 1.13 -11.44
CA ASP A 293 -3.18 1.33 -12.36
C ASP A 293 -3.10 0.40 -13.58
N SER A 294 -3.92 0.63 -14.60
CA SER A 294 -3.96 -0.21 -15.81
C SER A 294 -3.28 0.45 -17.00
N THR A 295 -2.56 1.56 -16.78
CA THR A 295 -1.90 2.32 -17.83
C THR A 295 -0.73 1.51 -18.42
N PRO A 296 -0.58 1.43 -19.73
CA PRO A 296 0.53 0.71 -20.34
C PRO A 296 1.84 1.49 -20.23
N VAL A 297 2.96 0.78 -20.21
CA VAL A 297 4.30 1.37 -20.36
C VAL A 297 4.64 1.53 -21.84
N SER A 298 5.52 2.48 -22.15
CA SER A 298 6.10 2.69 -23.49
C SER A 298 7.58 3.08 -23.39
N ASP A 299 8.20 3.34 -24.52
CA ASP A 299 9.58 3.85 -24.57
C ASP A 299 9.69 5.28 -23.99
N ASP A 300 8.57 6.00 -23.89
CA ASP A 300 8.49 7.35 -23.32
C ASP A 300 8.26 7.33 -21.79
N SER A 301 8.12 6.16 -21.17
CA SER A 301 8.00 6.02 -19.72
C SER A 301 9.19 6.65 -19.00
N VAL A 302 8.92 7.51 -18.03
CA VAL A 302 9.96 8.10 -17.18
C VAL A 302 10.20 7.26 -15.92
N PHE A 303 11.28 7.57 -15.22
CA PHE A 303 11.66 6.92 -13.96
C PHE A 303 11.63 7.98 -12.88
N VAL A 304 11.04 7.65 -11.75
CA VAL A 304 10.97 8.55 -10.58
C VAL A 304 11.60 7.84 -9.40
N ILE A 305 12.70 8.40 -8.88
CA ILE A 305 13.40 7.90 -7.69
C ILE A 305 13.36 9.00 -6.64
N ASP A 306 12.78 8.71 -5.48
CA ASP A 306 12.62 9.65 -4.37
C ASP A 306 12.03 11.01 -4.80
N GLY A 307 11.09 10.97 -5.75
CA GLY A 307 10.46 12.17 -6.32
C GLY A 307 11.27 12.89 -7.41
N THR A 308 12.49 12.44 -7.70
CA THR A 308 13.30 12.97 -8.80
C THR A 308 13.00 12.25 -10.11
N VAL A 309 12.68 13.00 -11.16
CA VAL A 309 12.32 12.46 -12.48
C VAL A 309 13.55 12.30 -13.37
N PHE A 310 13.69 11.13 -13.97
CA PHE A 310 14.72 10.78 -14.94
C PHE A 310 14.06 10.36 -16.25
N THR A 311 14.50 10.94 -17.36
CA THR A 311 13.98 10.63 -18.71
C THR A 311 14.68 9.43 -19.35
N SER A 312 15.65 8.82 -18.69
CA SER A 312 16.34 7.64 -19.17
C SER A 312 16.57 6.63 -18.06
N LYS A 313 16.51 5.36 -18.42
CA LYS A 313 16.80 4.24 -17.52
C LYS A 313 18.20 4.37 -16.91
N ALA A 314 19.23 4.64 -17.72
CA ALA A 314 20.61 4.80 -17.24
C ALA A 314 20.74 5.91 -16.19
N GLY A 315 20.10 7.07 -16.42
CA GLY A 315 20.08 8.17 -15.46
C GLY A 315 19.47 7.79 -14.12
N ALA A 316 18.34 7.06 -14.15
CA ALA A 316 17.67 6.58 -12.93
C ALA A 316 18.54 5.58 -12.16
N PHE A 317 19.12 4.60 -12.86
CA PHE A 317 19.94 3.57 -12.22
C PHE A 317 21.25 4.10 -11.65
N ASN A 318 21.84 5.13 -12.28
CA ASN A 318 23.02 5.81 -11.71
C ASN A 318 22.70 6.58 -10.41
N ALA A 319 21.46 6.91 -10.16
CA ALA A 319 21.03 7.54 -8.92
C ALA A 319 20.77 6.55 -7.78
N LEU A 320 20.70 5.24 -8.07
CA LEU A 320 20.48 4.21 -7.07
C LEU A 320 21.82 3.75 -6.46
N PRO A 321 21.93 3.62 -5.14
CA PRO A 321 23.09 3.04 -4.51
C PRO A 321 23.17 1.54 -4.91
N ASN A 322 24.36 1.08 -5.31
CA ASN A 322 24.65 -0.31 -5.69
C ASN A 322 23.86 -0.85 -6.91
N SER A 323 23.64 -0.02 -7.94
CA SER A 323 23.09 -0.53 -9.19
C SER A 323 24.08 -1.47 -9.89
N GLU A 324 23.63 -2.66 -10.29
CA GLU A 324 24.45 -3.68 -10.98
C GLU A 324 24.99 -3.23 -12.36
N GLU A 325 24.50 -2.09 -12.89
CA GLU A 325 24.98 -1.52 -14.16
C GLU A 325 26.27 -0.70 -14.05
N ASN A 326 26.77 -0.41 -12.84
CA ASN A 326 28.08 0.23 -12.63
C ASN A 326 29.25 -0.78 -12.67
N GLY A 327 29.17 -1.79 -13.52
CA GLY A 327 30.24 -2.74 -13.78
C GLY A 327 31.37 -2.11 -14.58
N SER A 328 32.22 -1.33 -13.95
CA SER A 328 33.62 -1.19 -14.28
C SER A 328 34.40 -2.06 -13.31
N GLU A 329 35.20 -2.94 -13.88
CA GLU A 329 36.15 -3.79 -13.22
C GLU A 329 36.92 -3.03 -12.12
N GLU A 330 36.62 -3.30 -10.85
CA GLU A 330 37.55 -3.03 -9.77
C GLU A 330 37.82 -4.30 -8.97
N ASN A 331 39.09 -4.61 -8.96
CA ASN A 331 39.76 -5.71 -8.28
C ASN A 331 39.33 -5.86 -6.83
N GLY A 332 39.25 -7.13 -6.44
CA GLY A 332 38.90 -7.62 -5.14
C GLY A 332 39.57 -6.93 -3.96
N SER A 333 38.76 -6.62 -3.01
CA SER A 333 39.03 -6.75 -1.60
C SER A 333 37.92 -7.55 -0.98
N GLU A 334 38.22 -8.78 -0.61
CA GLU A 334 37.38 -9.66 0.19
C GLU A 334 37.14 -8.99 1.54
N GLU A 335 35.97 -8.32 1.70
CA GLU A 335 35.43 -8.10 3.03
C GLU A 335 34.68 -9.36 3.45
N ASN A 336 35.33 -10.13 4.27
CA ASN A 336 34.79 -11.26 5.00
C ASN A 336 33.77 -10.77 6.06
N GLY A 337 32.59 -10.31 5.63
CA GLY A 337 31.42 -10.32 6.48
C GLY A 337 30.95 -11.76 6.63
N THR A 338 30.89 -12.25 7.87
CA THR A 338 30.49 -13.63 8.14
C THR A 338 29.10 -13.92 7.53
N GLU A 339 28.94 -15.12 6.96
CA GLU A 339 27.63 -15.58 6.38
C GLU A 339 26.48 -15.43 7.38
N ALA A 340 26.75 -15.39 8.68
CA ALA A 340 25.77 -15.16 9.73
C ALA A 340 25.23 -13.71 9.73
N GLU A 341 26.09 -12.67 9.51
CA GLU A 341 25.64 -11.27 9.42
C GLU A 341 24.86 -11.01 8.15
N LYS A 342 25.26 -11.62 7.03
CA LYS A 342 24.48 -11.54 5.76
C LYS A 342 23.11 -12.22 5.88
N ARG A 343 23.01 -13.32 6.61
CA ARG A 343 21.74 -13.99 6.91
C ARG A 343 20.85 -13.16 7.84
N ASP A 344 21.41 -12.48 8.83
CA ASP A 344 20.66 -11.68 9.80
C ASP A 344 20.07 -10.39 9.18
N VAL A 345 20.81 -9.75 8.26
CA VAL A 345 20.33 -8.61 7.48
C VAL A 345 19.26 -9.04 6.46
N MET A 346 19.40 -10.21 5.85
CA MET A 346 18.39 -10.79 4.96
C MET A 346 17.12 -11.23 5.74
N ASN A 347 17.27 -11.86 6.90
CA ASN A 347 16.14 -12.34 7.71
C ASN A 347 15.27 -11.20 8.27
N LYS A 348 15.82 -10.01 8.51
CA LYS A 348 15.03 -8.84 8.96
C LYS A 348 14.12 -8.25 7.89
N SER A 349 14.33 -8.57 6.61
CA SER A 349 13.55 -8.04 5.50
C SER A 349 12.55 -9.02 4.89
N ILE A 350 12.51 -10.29 5.28
CA ILE A 350 11.97 -11.35 4.41
C ILE A 350 10.79 -12.08 5.00
N SER A 351 10.66 -12.27 6.26
CA SER A 351 9.63 -13.19 6.71
C SER A 351 8.42 -12.56 7.32
N LEU A 352 7.33 -13.18 7.01
CA LEU A 352 6.00 -12.69 7.29
C LEU A 352 5.04 -13.81 7.65
N LEU A 353 5.50 -15.02 7.49
CA LEU A 353 4.93 -16.20 8.11
C LEU A 353 5.78 -16.49 9.35
N ASP A 354 5.14 -16.69 10.50
CA ASP A 354 5.85 -17.18 11.70
C ASP A 354 6.82 -18.30 11.31
N ALA A 355 8.10 -18.18 11.70
CA ALA A 355 9.16 -19.08 11.28
C ALA A 355 8.82 -20.56 11.55
N THR A 356 8.19 -20.85 12.70
CA THR A 356 7.77 -22.20 13.08
C THR A 356 6.69 -22.73 12.15
N THR A 357 5.79 -21.87 11.75
CA THR A 357 4.66 -22.16 10.87
C THR A 357 5.14 -22.37 9.44
N TYR A 358 6.09 -21.56 8.98
CA TYR A 358 6.74 -21.66 7.69
C TYR A 358 7.58 -22.94 7.57
N GLU A 359 8.41 -23.27 8.56
CA GLU A 359 9.18 -24.54 8.59
C GLU A 359 8.28 -25.77 8.52
N THR A 360 7.10 -25.69 9.19
CA THR A 360 6.10 -26.79 9.14
C THR A 360 5.50 -26.92 7.75
N LEU A 361 5.38 -25.82 7.01
CA LEU A 361 4.89 -25.82 5.65
C LEU A 361 5.94 -26.40 4.69
N LEU A 362 7.19 -25.95 4.79
CA LEU A 362 8.31 -26.44 3.98
C LEU A 362 8.52 -27.94 4.07
N ARG A 363 8.38 -28.53 5.27
CA ARG A 363 8.49 -29.98 5.43
C ARG A 363 7.47 -30.79 4.63
N ARG A 364 6.45 -30.13 4.08
CA ARG A 364 5.37 -30.71 3.29
C ARG A 364 5.39 -30.26 1.83
N TRP A 365 6.29 -29.34 1.53
CA TRP A 365 6.45 -28.81 0.17
C TRP A 365 7.16 -29.79 -0.74
#